data_50fc5177f55c2828e4fc8c0ec961d658
#
_entry.id   50fc5177f55c2828e4fc8c0ec961d658
#
_cell.length_a   1.000
_cell.length_b   1.000
_cell.length_c   1.000
_cell.angle_alpha   90.00
_cell.angle_beta   90.00
_cell.angle_gamma   90.00
#
_symmetry.space_group_name_H-M   'P 1'
#
loop_
_entity.id
_entity.type
_entity.pdbx_description
1 polymer ?
#
loop_
_entity_poly.entity_id
_entity_poly.type
_entity_poly.pdbx_seq_one_letter_code
_entity_poly.pdbx_strand_id
1 'polypeptide(L)'
;MIDTHCHIDDPQYAEGLDAFLAEQRQDGVECILVPGVDKTSVKDVLEVCDRYPEYLFPALGLHPENVKEDWHEQLATIKAAVDARMHQLPTVNSNLIAIGEIGLDYHWDTTFKEQQHEALRKQMRWAEQYNLPVMIHSRDATEDTLNILREFPSVKGVMHCFSGSHEVAKQVIDMGYYLGIGGVLTFKNCKLAEHLVGIPLERLVLETDAPYMAPVPYRGKRNESRWMRHVAERLAEVYNCSVEHIIKTTTANAKALFVIKL
;
A
#
# COMPACT_ATOMS: atom_id res chain seq x y z
N MET A 1 1.17 0.61 -15.57
CA MET A 1 1.14 -0.03 -14.23
C MET A 1 0.86 1.01 -13.17
N ILE A 2 0.23 0.64 -12.06
CA ILE A 2 0.06 1.51 -10.89
C ILE A 2 0.83 0.87 -9.73
N ASP A 3 1.71 1.67 -9.10
CA ASP A 3 2.38 1.27 -7.86
C ASP A 3 1.50 1.64 -6.67
N THR A 4 0.90 0.65 -6.04
CA THR A 4 -0.06 0.90 -4.96
C THR A 4 0.60 1.13 -3.59
N HIS A 5 1.95 1.07 -3.51
CA HIS A 5 2.66 1.33 -2.25
C HIS A 5 4.15 1.65 -2.51
N CYS A 6 4.53 2.93 -2.36
CA CYS A 6 5.91 3.37 -2.53
C CYS A 6 6.18 4.60 -1.67
N HIS A 7 7.22 4.54 -0.83
CA HIS A 7 7.67 5.64 0.02
C HIS A 7 8.59 6.59 -0.76
N ILE A 8 8.03 7.28 -1.75
CA ILE A 8 8.78 8.23 -2.60
C ILE A 8 9.21 9.50 -1.84
N ASP A 9 8.63 9.74 -0.67
CA ASP A 9 9.01 10.75 0.31
C ASP A 9 10.31 10.43 1.07
N ASP A 10 10.81 9.17 0.96
CA ASP A 10 12.08 8.76 1.58
C ASP A 10 13.24 9.61 1.06
N PRO A 11 14.16 10.08 1.94
CA PRO A 11 15.33 10.89 1.56
C PRO A 11 16.19 10.31 0.44
N GLN A 12 16.15 8.99 0.20
CA GLN A 12 16.87 8.35 -0.90
C GLN A 12 16.40 8.80 -2.30
N TYR A 13 15.21 9.42 -2.41
CA TYR A 13 14.66 9.96 -3.66
C TYR A 13 14.77 11.47 -3.77
N ALA A 14 15.18 12.18 -2.70
CA ALA A 14 15.18 13.63 -2.68
C ALA A 14 16.05 14.27 -3.79
N GLU A 15 17.21 13.66 -4.08
CA GLU A 15 18.06 14.10 -5.18
C GLU A 15 17.61 13.52 -6.51
N GLY A 16 17.33 14.41 -7.48
CA GLY A 16 16.96 14.01 -8.84
C GLY A 16 15.55 13.46 -9.01
N LEU A 17 14.63 13.75 -8.10
CA LEU A 17 13.26 13.22 -8.10
C LEU A 17 12.51 13.45 -9.43
N ASP A 18 12.65 14.64 -10.06
CA ASP A 18 12.00 14.94 -11.34
C ASP A 18 12.44 13.95 -12.45
N ALA A 19 13.76 13.73 -12.55
CA ALA A 19 14.33 12.80 -13.53
C ALA A 19 13.90 11.35 -13.21
N PHE A 20 13.95 10.97 -11.94
CA PHE A 20 13.51 9.66 -11.48
C PHE A 20 12.05 9.39 -11.87
N LEU A 21 11.12 10.30 -11.56
CA LEU A 21 9.71 10.14 -11.90
C LEU A 21 9.47 10.11 -13.42
N ALA A 22 10.25 10.88 -14.19
CA ALA A 22 10.19 10.85 -15.65
C ALA A 22 10.57 9.46 -16.21
N GLU A 23 11.61 8.82 -15.65
CA GLU A 23 11.99 7.45 -16.01
C GLU A 23 10.89 6.43 -15.67
N GLN A 24 10.25 6.56 -14.47
CA GLN A 24 9.15 5.67 -14.11
C GLN A 24 7.99 5.79 -15.10
N ARG A 25 7.61 7.01 -15.50
CA ARG A 25 6.57 7.25 -16.51
C ARG A 25 6.93 6.67 -17.87
N GLN A 26 8.17 6.84 -18.32
CA GLN A 26 8.66 6.29 -19.59
C GLN A 26 8.55 4.77 -19.63
N ASP A 27 8.76 4.09 -18.48
CA ASP A 27 8.67 2.64 -18.35
C ASP A 27 7.24 2.15 -18.03
N GLY A 28 6.22 3.04 -18.18
CA GLY A 28 4.81 2.69 -18.14
C GLY A 28 4.19 2.64 -16.74
N VAL A 29 4.79 3.32 -15.75
CA VAL A 29 4.13 3.58 -14.46
C VAL A 29 3.18 4.75 -14.63
N GLU A 30 1.88 4.51 -14.46
CA GLU A 30 0.82 5.49 -14.67
C GLU A 30 0.66 6.44 -13.47
N CYS A 31 0.78 5.89 -12.25
CA CYS A 31 0.81 6.66 -11.01
C CYS A 31 1.38 5.83 -9.86
N ILE A 32 1.65 6.51 -8.74
CA ILE A 32 2.25 5.95 -7.51
C ILE A 32 1.43 6.42 -6.32
N LEU A 33 1.07 5.50 -5.42
CA LEU A 33 0.42 5.79 -4.17
C LEU A 33 1.47 5.88 -3.06
N VAL A 34 1.43 6.96 -2.29
CA VAL A 34 2.46 7.33 -1.31
C VAL A 34 1.87 7.27 0.10
N PRO A 35 2.15 6.22 0.88
CA PRO A 35 1.63 6.09 2.23
C PRO A 35 2.47 6.86 3.24
N GLY A 36 1.80 7.57 4.15
CA GLY A 36 2.41 8.10 5.36
C GLY A 36 2.51 7.04 6.45
N VAL A 37 3.49 7.18 7.34
CA VAL A 37 3.78 6.20 8.39
C VAL A 37 3.65 6.76 9.81
N ASP A 38 3.75 8.10 9.98
CA ASP A 38 3.67 8.78 11.27
C ASP A 38 3.29 10.26 11.12
N LYS A 39 3.24 11.01 12.24
CA LYS A 39 2.91 12.44 12.23
C LYS A 39 3.94 13.29 11.48
N THR A 40 5.20 12.84 11.37
CA THR A 40 6.27 13.59 10.71
C THR A 40 6.23 13.40 9.20
N SER A 41 5.92 12.21 8.71
CA SER A 41 5.77 11.90 7.29
C SER A 41 4.56 12.59 6.63
N VAL A 42 3.55 13.00 7.40
CA VAL A 42 2.36 13.68 6.86
C VAL A 42 2.74 14.86 5.97
N LYS A 43 3.65 15.71 6.45
CA LYS A 43 4.08 16.89 5.70
C LYS A 43 4.79 16.51 4.41
N ASP A 44 5.76 15.62 4.48
CA ASP A 44 6.62 15.25 3.35
C ASP A 44 5.81 14.52 2.26
N VAL A 45 4.93 13.59 2.65
CA VAL A 45 3.99 12.90 1.75
C VAL A 45 3.08 13.91 1.04
N LEU A 46 2.48 14.86 1.78
CA LEU A 46 1.58 15.83 1.19
C LEU A 46 2.32 16.80 0.26
N GLU A 47 3.50 17.28 0.64
CA GLU A 47 4.31 18.19 -0.18
C GLU A 47 4.76 17.52 -1.50
N VAL A 48 5.22 16.28 -1.44
CA VAL A 48 5.64 15.58 -2.67
C VAL A 48 4.46 15.26 -3.58
N CYS A 49 3.31 14.86 -3.01
CA CYS A 49 2.11 14.60 -3.81
C CYS A 49 1.53 15.89 -4.43
N ASP A 50 1.52 17.00 -3.68
CA ASP A 50 1.04 18.30 -4.19
C ASP A 50 1.94 18.86 -5.31
N ARG A 51 3.22 18.49 -5.34
CA ARG A 51 4.13 18.83 -6.43
C ARG A 51 3.83 18.05 -7.72
N TYR A 52 3.26 16.83 -7.61
CA TYR A 52 2.95 15.97 -8.77
C TYR A 52 1.51 15.42 -8.72
N PRO A 53 0.48 16.27 -8.68
CA PRO A 53 -0.88 15.92 -8.26
C PRO A 53 -1.61 14.93 -9.20
N GLU A 54 -1.14 14.76 -10.44
CA GLU A 54 -1.71 13.78 -11.39
C GLU A 54 -0.93 12.46 -11.43
N TYR A 55 0.10 12.33 -10.58
CA TYR A 55 0.99 11.18 -10.62
C TYR A 55 1.26 10.55 -9.26
N LEU A 56 1.35 11.35 -8.21
CA LEU A 56 1.53 10.89 -6.83
C LEU A 56 0.25 11.13 -6.04
N PHE A 57 -0.22 10.09 -5.36
CA PHE A 57 -1.47 10.13 -4.61
C PHE A 57 -1.23 9.78 -3.14
N PRO A 58 -1.57 10.69 -2.20
CA PRO A 58 -1.25 10.49 -0.80
C PRO A 58 -2.23 9.53 -0.12
N ALA A 59 -1.71 8.69 0.76
CA ALA A 59 -2.44 8.03 1.82
C ALA A 59 -1.85 8.44 3.17
N LEU A 60 -2.67 8.58 4.21
CA LEU A 60 -2.21 8.99 5.53
C LEU A 60 -2.64 7.99 6.59
N GLY A 61 -1.69 7.58 7.42
CA GLY A 61 -1.90 6.65 8.51
C GLY A 61 -0.77 6.64 9.53
N LEU A 62 -1.01 5.99 10.66
CA LEU A 62 -0.01 5.67 11.67
C LEU A 62 0.36 4.20 11.51
N HIS A 63 1.57 3.95 11.04
CA HIS A 63 2.14 2.62 10.91
C HIS A 63 2.31 1.95 12.29
N PRO A 64 2.06 0.66 12.43
CA PRO A 64 2.13 -0.03 13.72
C PRO A 64 3.50 0.07 14.41
N GLU A 65 4.60 0.08 13.68
CA GLU A 65 5.94 0.25 14.27
C GLU A 65 6.14 1.63 14.91
N ASN A 66 5.36 2.64 14.50
CA ASN A 66 5.38 4.00 15.04
C ASN A 66 4.37 4.23 16.17
N VAL A 67 3.64 3.21 16.57
CA VAL A 67 2.77 3.23 17.75
C VAL A 67 3.64 3.13 19.01
N LYS A 68 3.84 4.26 19.69
CA LYS A 68 4.66 4.40 20.91
C LYS A 68 3.85 5.15 21.97
N GLU A 69 4.49 5.65 23.03
CA GLU A 69 3.85 6.38 24.12
C GLU A 69 3.01 7.58 23.66
N ASP A 70 3.44 8.26 22.56
CA ASP A 70 2.80 9.45 22.01
C ASP A 70 1.75 9.13 20.91
N TRP A 71 1.35 7.87 20.75
CA TRP A 71 0.48 7.44 19.65
C TRP A 71 -0.86 8.20 19.56
N HIS A 72 -1.39 8.66 20.69
CA HIS A 72 -2.61 9.49 20.71
C HIS A 72 -2.39 10.85 20.03
N GLU A 73 -1.24 11.50 20.31
CA GLU A 73 -0.86 12.77 19.69
C GLU A 73 -0.61 12.57 18.19
N GLN A 74 0.09 11.48 17.84
CA GLN A 74 0.32 11.12 16.44
C GLN A 74 -1.01 10.95 15.67
N LEU A 75 -1.93 10.16 16.20
CA LEU A 75 -3.25 9.98 15.59
C LEU A 75 -4.04 11.29 15.48
N ALA A 76 -3.96 12.17 16.49
CA ALA A 76 -4.65 13.47 16.44
C ALA A 76 -4.10 14.36 15.31
N THR A 77 -2.77 14.38 15.12
CA THR A 77 -2.11 15.14 14.05
C THR A 77 -2.47 14.58 12.67
N ILE A 78 -2.38 13.26 12.49
CA ILE A 78 -2.74 12.60 11.24
C ILE A 78 -4.22 12.82 10.92
N LYS A 79 -5.11 12.64 11.90
CA LYS A 79 -6.56 12.86 11.71
C LYS A 79 -6.89 14.29 11.28
N ALA A 80 -6.22 15.28 11.87
CA ALA A 80 -6.40 16.67 11.46
C ALA A 80 -6.01 16.91 9.99
N ALA A 81 -4.93 16.27 9.53
CA ALA A 81 -4.50 16.33 8.13
C ALA A 81 -5.49 15.61 7.20
N VAL A 82 -5.98 14.42 7.60
CA VAL A 82 -7.04 13.70 6.88
C VAL A 82 -8.29 14.57 6.75
N ASP A 83 -8.76 15.16 7.86
CA ASP A 83 -9.96 16.02 7.88
C ASP A 83 -9.77 17.23 6.97
N ALA A 84 -8.62 17.89 7.04
CA ALA A 84 -8.31 19.03 6.19
C ALA A 84 -8.40 18.68 4.70
N ARG A 85 -7.80 17.53 4.31
CA ARG A 85 -7.84 17.06 2.91
C ARG A 85 -9.24 16.68 2.46
N MET A 86 -10.03 16.02 3.30
CA MET A 86 -11.39 15.56 2.95
C MET A 86 -12.41 16.70 2.87
N HIS A 87 -12.15 17.84 3.54
CA HIS A 87 -13.03 19.01 3.53
C HIS A 87 -12.60 20.11 2.54
N GLN A 88 -11.47 19.94 1.84
CA GLN A 88 -11.07 20.87 0.80
C GLN A 88 -12.04 20.81 -0.39
N LEU A 89 -12.41 22.00 -0.91
CA LEU A 89 -13.24 22.08 -2.12
C LEU A 89 -12.54 21.38 -3.30
N PRO A 90 -13.28 20.70 -4.19
CA PRO A 90 -12.73 19.83 -5.24
C PRO A 90 -12.04 20.60 -6.39
N THR A 91 -11.46 21.76 -6.13
CA THR A 91 -10.76 22.58 -7.12
C THR A 91 -9.28 22.18 -7.33
N VAL A 92 -8.76 21.29 -6.52
CA VAL A 92 -7.39 20.74 -6.64
C VAL A 92 -7.50 19.22 -6.53
N ASN A 93 -6.77 18.47 -7.35
CA ASN A 93 -6.63 17.01 -7.24
C ASN A 93 -5.85 16.62 -5.97
N SER A 94 -6.29 17.11 -4.82
CA SER A 94 -5.69 16.90 -3.50
C SER A 94 -6.37 15.75 -2.75
N ASN A 95 -7.01 14.85 -3.46
CA ASN A 95 -7.77 13.79 -2.83
C ASN A 95 -6.85 12.80 -2.14
N LEU A 96 -7.00 12.71 -0.83
CA LEU A 96 -6.48 11.57 -0.09
C LEU A 96 -7.08 10.30 -0.69
N ILE A 97 -6.20 9.35 -1.09
CA ILE A 97 -6.64 8.18 -1.86
C ILE A 97 -7.00 7.00 -0.96
N ALA A 98 -6.44 6.95 0.25
CA ALA A 98 -6.64 5.88 1.22
C ALA A 98 -6.29 6.33 2.64
N ILE A 99 -6.71 5.56 3.63
CA ILE A 99 -6.12 5.59 4.97
C ILE A 99 -5.01 4.53 5.01
N GLY A 100 -3.79 4.96 5.24
CA GLY A 100 -2.63 4.06 5.22
C GLY A 100 -1.29 4.82 5.27
N GLU A 101 -0.27 4.14 5.68
CA GLU A 101 -0.20 2.72 6.02
C GLU A 101 -0.65 2.49 7.49
N ILE A 102 -1.50 1.49 7.70
CA ILE A 102 -2.04 1.15 9.03
C ILE A 102 -2.02 -0.36 9.24
N GLY A 103 -2.03 -0.84 10.45
CA GLY A 103 -2.04 -2.29 10.65
C GLY A 103 -1.49 -2.74 11.98
N LEU A 104 -0.94 -3.97 11.99
CA LEU A 104 -0.32 -4.61 13.15
C LEU A 104 1.05 -5.18 12.78
N ASP A 105 2.04 -4.97 13.64
CA ASP A 105 3.38 -5.55 13.53
C ASP A 105 3.85 -6.07 14.90
N TYR A 106 4.14 -7.38 14.98
CA TYR A 106 4.64 -8.02 16.20
C TYR A 106 6.07 -8.53 16.04
N HIS A 107 6.72 -8.16 14.94
CA HIS A 107 8.04 -8.71 14.61
C HIS A 107 9.15 -8.13 15.48
N TRP A 108 9.17 -6.81 15.63
CA TRP A 108 10.27 -6.13 16.34
C TRP A 108 9.96 -5.86 17.80
N ASP A 109 8.74 -5.41 18.10
CA ASP A 109 8.36 -4.96 19.43
C ASP A 109 6.87 -5.19 19.68
N THR A 110 6.54 -5.88 20.75
CA THR A 110 5.16 -6.15 21.17
C THR A 110 4.73 -5.33 22.39
N THR A 111 5.57 -4.40 22.85
CA THR A 111 5.29 -3.58 24.04
C THR A 111 3.98 -2.80 23.89
N PHE A 112 3.70 -2.32 22.67
CA PHE A 112 2.52 -1.51 22.36
C PHE A 112 1.43 -2.28 21.58
N LYS A 113 1.37 -3.60 21.75
CA LYS A 113 0.42 -4.45 21.01
C LYS A 113 -1.03 -3.98 21.15
N GLU A 114 -1.50 -3.74 22.36
CA GLU A 114 -2.88 -3.29 22.60
C GLU A 114 -3.13 -1.89 21.99
N GLN A 115 -2.14 -1.01 22.06
CA GLN A 115 -2.20 0.32 21.44
C GLN A 115 -2.24 0.23 19.91
N GLN A 116 -1.52 -0.72 19.30
CA GLN A 116 -1.62 -1.00 17.86
C GLN A 116 -3.06 -1.42 17.49
N HIS A 117 -3.69 -2.30 18.27
CA HIS A 117 -5.09 -2.71 18.05
C HIS A 117 -6.05 -1.52 18.12
N GLU A 118 -5.88 -0.64 19.13
CA GLU A 118 -6.72 0.55 19.26
C GLU A 118 -6.47 1.55 18.13
N ALA A 119 -5.21 1.78 17.77
CA ALA A 119 -4.82 2.67 16.68
C ALA A 119 -5.40 2.19 15.35
N LEU A 120 -5.31 0.89 15.05
CA LEU A 120 -5.89 0.31 13.85
C LEU A 120 -7.41 0.53 13.81
N ARG A 121 -8.14 0.19 14.90
CA ARG A 121 -9.60 0.41 14.95
C ARG A 121 -10.01 1.87 14.77
N LYS A 122 -9.24 2.81 15.34
CA LYS A 122 -9.52 4.25 15.15
C LYS A 122 -9.37 4.65 13.69
N GLN A 123 -8.33 4.19 13.03
CA GLN A 123 -8.05 4.50 11.63
C GLN A 123 -9.03 3.80 10.67
N MET A 124 -9.46 2.58 10.98
CA MET A 124 -10.55 1.90 10.26
C MET A 124 -11.87 2.70 10.32
N ARG A 125 -12.20 3.33 11.48
CA ARG A 125 -13.36 4.23 11.58
C ARG A 125 -13.20 5.47 10.70
N TRP A 126 -12.00 6.00 10.51
CA TRP A 126 -11.78 7.12 9.58
C TRP A 126 -12.03 6.69 8.12
N ALA A 127 -11.54 5.51 7.75
CA ALA A 127 -11.79 4.94 6.44
C ALA A 127 -13.30 4.76 6.19
N GLU A 128 -14.04 4.24 7.16
CA GLU A 128 -15.49 4.09 7.09
C GLU A 128 -16.20 5.46 7.00
N GLN A 129 -15.80 6.43 7.83
CA GLN A 129 -16.36 7.78 7.85
C GLN A 129 -16.24 8.48 6.49
N TYR A 130 -15.11 8.34 5.82
CA TYR A 130 -14.81 9.01 4.56
C TYR A 130 -15.03 8.14 3.33
N ASN A 131 -15.47 6.91 3.51
CA ASN A 131 -15.59 5.90 2.45
C ASN A 131 -14.30 5.76 1.63
N LEU A 132 -13.17 5.72 2.32
CA LEU A 132 -11.85 5.52 1.75
C LEU A 132 -11.39 4.07 1.90
N PRO A 133 -10.66 3.52 0.94
CA PRO A 133 -9.98 2.24 1.12
C PRO A 133 -8.83 2.37 2.13
N VAL A 134 -8.33 1.22 2.58
CA VAL A 134 -7.18 1.15 3.51
C VAL A 134 -6.00 0.41 2.90
N MET A 135 -4.78 0.79 3.32
CA MET A 135 -3.54 0.06 3.05
C MET A 135 -3.10 -0.61 4.35
N ILE A 136 -3.21 -1.93 4.40
CA ILE A 136 -3.01 -2.72 5.61
C ILE A 136 -1.64 -3.38 5.63
N HIS A 137 -0.86 -3.01 6.64
CA HIS A 137 0.34 -3.73 7.06
C HIS A 137 -0.01 -4.87 8.03
N SER A 138 0.59 -6.04 7.82
CA SER A 138 0.44 -7.16 8.76
C SER A 138 1.69 -8.01 8.78
N ARG A 139 2.41 -8.01 9.90
CA ARG A 139 3.62 -8.81 10.08
C ARG A 139 3.60 -9.52 11.44
N ASP A 140 3.70 -10.85 11.40
CA ASP A 140 3.58 -11.73 12.57
C ASP A 140 2.26 -11.52 13.38
N ALA A 141 1.24 -10.90 12.76
CA ALA A 141 0.00 -10.45 13.37
C ALA A 141 -1.27 -10.83 12.57
N THR A 142 -1.17 -11.78 11.66
CA THR A 142 -2.22 -12.08 10.66
C THR A 142 -3.59 -12.31 11.29
N GLU A 143 -3.69 -13.15 12.33
CA GLU A 143 -4.98 -13.50 12.93
C GLU A 143 -5.66 -12.28 13.57
N ASP A 144 -4.91 -11.51 14.37
CA ASP A 144 -5.42 -10.30 15.02
C ASP A 144 -5.83 -9.25 13.99
N THR A 145 -5.03 -9.09 12.91
CA THR A 145 -5.37 -8.21 11.79
C THR A 145 -6.70 -8.61 11.16
N LEU A 146 -6.85 -9.89 10.76
CA LEU A 146 -8.10 -10.37 10.15
C LEU A 146 -9.31 -10.22 11.08
N ASN A 147 -9.12 -10.43 12.39
CA ASN A 147 -10.19 -10.26 13.37
C ASN A 147 -10.67 -8.79 13.42
N ILE A 148 -9.74 -7.82 13.42
CA ILE A 148 -10.10 -6.40 13.38
C ILE A 148 -10.75 -6.03 12.05
N LEU A 149 -10.25 -6.50 10.90
CA LEU A 149 -10.87 -6.21 9.61
C LEU A 149 -12.33 -6.69 9.53
N ARG A 150 -12.68 -7.82 10.16
CA ARG A 150 -14.05 -8.32 10.23
C ARG A 150 -15.01 -7.42 11.03
N GLU A 151 -14.48 -6.59 11.94
CA GLU A 151 -15.28 -5.59 12.68
C GLU A 151 -15.80 -4.47 11.75
N PHE A 152 -15.18 -4.28 10.56
CA PHE A 152 -15.45 -3.20 9.60
C PHE A 152 -15.82 -3.71 8.21
N PRO A 153 -16.94 -4.42 8.04
CA PRO A 153 -17.27 -5.10 6.77
C PRO A 153 -17.54 -4.14 5.61
N SER A 154 -17.84 -2.86 5.88
CA SER A 154 -18.01 -1.80 4.88
C SER A 154 -16.69 -1.32 4.29
N VAL A 155 -15.59 -1.40 5.03
CA VAL A 155 -14.28 -0.93 4.61
C VAL A 155 -13.63 -1.97 3.69
N LYS A 156 -13.01 -1.50 2.60
CA LYS A 156 -12.24 -2.30 1.66
C LYS A 156 -10.80 -1.75 1.60
N GLY A 157 -9.89 -2.55 1.06
CA GLY A 157 -8.51 -2.10 0.98
C GLY A 157 -7.61 -3.13 0.34
N VAL A 158 -6.33 -2.93 0.54
CA VAL A 158 -5.27 -3.84 0.14
C VAL A 158 -4.52 -4.33 1.38
N MET A 159 -4.28 -5.63 1.47
CA MET A 159 -3.26 -6.17 2.36
C MET A 159 -1.92 -6.03 1.63
N HIS A 160 -1.19 -5.00 2.00
CA HIS A 160 0.10 -4.63 1.42
C HIS A 160 1.15 -5.70 1.72
N CYS A 161 2.14 -5.81 0.84
CA CYS A 161 3.27 -6.73 0.92
C CYS A 161 2.87 -8.17 1.29
N PHE A 162 1.77 -8.65 0.67
CA PHE A 162 1.19 -9.93 1.02
C PHE A 162 2.19 -11.08 0.82
N SER A 163 2.41 -11.84 1.88
CA SER A 163 3.29 -13.01 1.88
C SER A 163 2.70 -14.22 2.64
N GLY A 164 1.38 -14.14 2.95
CA GLY A 164 0.65 -15.16 3.70
C GLY A 164 0.41 -16.46 2.94
N SER A 165 -0.23 -17.42 3.62
CA SER A 165 -0.64 -18.70 3.01
C SER A 165 -1.83 -18.52 2.05
N HIS A 166 -2.11 -19.58 1.28
CA HIS A 166 -3.29 -19.63 0.40
C HIS A 166 -4.60 -19.42 1.18
N GLU A 167 -4.72 -20.02 2.38
CA GLU A 167 -5.90 -19.90 3.25
C GLU A 167 -6.09 -18.47 3.74
N VAL A 168 -4.99 -17.77 4.08
CA VAL A 168 -5.03 -16.36 4.46
C VAL A 168 -5.43 -15.50 3.26
N ALA A 169 -4.87 -15.76 2.08
CA ALA A 169 -5.23 -15.06 0.86
C ALA A 169 -6.74 -15.16 0.60
N LYS A 170 -7.33 -16.36 0.73
CA LYS A 170 -8.79 -16.58 0.58
C LYS A 170 -9.59 -15.78 1.59
N GLN A 171 -9.22 -15.81 2.87
CA GLN A 171 -9.92 -15.04 3.90
C GLN A 171 -9.90 -13.54 3.61
N VAL A 172 -8.75 -13.01 3.15
CA VAL A 172 -8.59 -11.59 2.79
C VAL A 172 -9.50 -11.20 1.62
N ILE A 173 -9.51 -12.00 0.54
CA ILE A 173 -10.33 -11.69 -0.64
C ILE A 173 -11.84 -11.93 -0.38
N ASP A 174 -12.22 -12.87 0.49
CA ASP A 174 -13.61 -13.11 0.89
C ASP A 174 -14.19 -11.92 1.68
N MET A 175 -13.36 -11.19 2.42
CA MET A 175 -13.73 -9.90 3.04
C MET A 175 -13.80 -8.75 2.04
N GLY A 176 -13.46 -8.98 0.76
CA GLY A 176 -13.48 -7.99 -0.31
C GLY A 176 -12.21 -7.16 -0.45
N TYR A 177 -11.14 -7.53 0.24
CA TYR A 177 -9.83 -6.91 0.12
C TYR A 177 -9.06 -7.40 -1.10
N TYR A 178 -8.02 -6.66 -1.46
CA TYR A 178 -7.04 -7.02 -2.48
C TYR A 178 -5.72 -7.45 -1.81
N LEU A 179 -4.90 -8.16 -2.57
CA LEU A 179 -3.54 -8.53 -2.16
C LEU A 179 -2.54 -7.68 -2.94
N GLY A 180 -1.68 -6.96 -2.21
CA GLY A 180 -0.56 -6.23 -2.78
C GLY A 180 0.61 -7.17 -3.05
N ILE A 181 1.02 -7.29 -4.29
CA ILE A 181 2.06 -8.21 -4.72
C ILE A 181 3.28 -7.42 -5.18
N GLY A 182 4.35 -7.54 -4.40
CA GLY A 182 5.60 -6.85 -4.60
C GLY A 182 6.79 -7.77 -4.92
N GLY A 183 8.00 -7.22 -4.79
CA GLY A 183 9.26 -7.86 -5.15
C GLY A 183 9.52 -9.23 -4.53
N VAL A 184 8.94 -9.49 -3.35
CA VAL A 184 9.05 -10.76 -2.61
C VAL A 184 8.66 -11.97 -3.47
N LEU A 185 7.67 -11.83 -4.35
CA LEU A 185 7.25 -12.89 -5.27
C LEU A 185 8.39 -13.45 -6.12
N THR A 186 9.40 -12.64 -6.41
CA THR A 186 10.54 -13.02 -7.26
C THR A 186 11.66 -13.73 -6.50
N PHE A 187 11.58 -13.81 -5.15
CA PHE A 187 12.69 -14.35 -4.35
C PHE A 187 12.74 -15.87 -4.42
N LYS A 188 13.95 -16.43 -4.55
CA LYS A 188 14.20 -17.84 -4.78
C LYS A 188 13.52 -18.80 -3.79
N ASN A 189 13.40 -18.39 -2.52
CA ASN A 189 12.85 -19.23 -1.45
C ASN A 189 11.43 -18.83 -1.05
N CYS A 190 10.77 -17.94 -1.82
CA CYS A 190 9.43 -17.50 -1.54
C CYS A 190 8.40 -18.50 -2.06
N LYS A 191 7.48 -18.93 -1.19
CA LYS A 191 6.37 -19.82 -1.55
C LYS A 191 5.14 -19.09 -2.06
N LEU A 192 5.17 -17.76 -2.14
CA LEU A 192 4.00 -16.97 -2.52
C LEU A 192 3.42 -17.38 -3.88
N ALA A 193 4.29 -17.72 -4.84
CA ALA A 193 3.84 -18.21 -6.14
C ALA A 193 2.93 -19.45 -6.03
N GLU A 194 3.24 -20.38 -5.11
CA GLU A 194 2.42 -21.58 -4.85
C GLU A 194 1.12 -21.19 -4.14
N HIS A 195 1.16 -20.24 -3.21
CA HIS A 195 0.00 -19.78 -2.45
C HIS A 195 -0.99 -18.97 -3.30
N LEU A 196 -0.55 -18.36 -4.42
CA LEU A 196 -1.41 -17.62 -5.34
C LEU A 196 -2.14 -18.52 -6.35
N VAL A 197 -1.79 -19.80 -6.46
CA VAL A 197 -2.48 -20.72 -7.38
C VAL A 197 -3.96 -20.81 -7.01
N GLY A 198 -4.85 -20.46 -7.97
CA GLY A 198 -6.30 -20.45 -7.77
C GLY A 198 -6.86 -19.21 -7.07
N ILE A 199 -6.03 -18.25 -6.69
CA ILE A 199 -6.49 -16.92 -6.26
C ILE A 199 -6.87 -16.11 -7.50
N PRO A 200 -8.05 -15.45 -7.55
CA PRO A 200 -8.47 -14.66 -8.70
C PRO A 200 -7.52 -13.50 -8.96
N LEU A 201 -7.04 -13.35 -10.21
CA LEU A 201 -6.17 -12.24 -10.61
C LEU A 201 -6.84 -10.88 -10.40
N GLU A 202 -8.16 -10.82 -10.47
CA GLU A 202 -9.00 -9.65 -10.21
C GLU A 202 -8.95 -9.17 -8.75
N ARG A 203 -8.24 -9.88 -7.88
CA ARG A 203 -8.00 -9.52 -6.49
C ARG A 203 -6.55 -9.16 -6.17
N LEU A 204 -5.71 -9.05 -7.20
CA LEU A 204 -4.31 -8.65 -7.03
C LEU A 204 -4.07 -7.22 -7.53
N VAL A 205 -3.20 -6.50 -6.84
CA VAL A 205 -2.61 -5.24 -7.28
C VAL A 205 -1.09 -5.36 -7.25
N LEU A 206 -0.39 -4.57 -8.05
CA LEU A 206 1.08 -4.48 -8.03
C LEU A 206 1.52 -3.35 -7.12
N GLU A 207 2.65 -3.57 -6.47
CA GLU A 207 3.31 -2.59 -5.62
C GLU A 207 4.82 -2.83 -5.57
N THR A 208 5.55 -1.93 -4.94
CA THR A 208 6.99 -2.09 -4.75
C THR A 208 7.43 -2.16 -3.32
N ASP A 209 6.81 -1.39 -2.41
CA ASP A 209 7.34 -1.04 -1.10
C ASP A 209 8.71 -0.35 -1.23
N ALA A 210 8.90 0.39 -2.31
CA ALA A 210 10.15 1.09 -2.58
C ALA A 210 10.38 2.21 -1.54
N PRO A 211 11.62 2.41 -1.08
CA PRO A 211 12.92 1.93 -1.59
C PRO A 211 13.30 0.49 -1.21
N TYR A 212 12.45 -0.23 -0.49
CA TYR A 212 12.70 -1.56 0.04
C TYR A 212 12.33 -2.66 -0.97
N MET A 213 12.58 -3.91 -0.61
CA MET A 213 12.05 -5.13 -1.23
C MET A 213 12.28 -5.26 -2.75
N ALA A 214 13.39 -4.71 -3.29
CA ALA A 214 13.71 -4.78 -4.72
C ALA A 214 13.60 -6.21 -5.28
N PRO A 215 12.94 -6.42 -6.44
CA PRO A 215 12.78 -7.73 -7.06
C PRO A 215 14.12 -8.26 -7.60
N VAL A 216 14.18 -9.56 -7.89
CA VAL A 216 15.25 -10.13 -8.72
C VAL A 216 15.10 -9.55 -10.15
N PRO A 217 16.22 -9.12 -10.82
CA PRO A 217 17.62 -9.28 -10.43
C PRO A 217 18.20 -8.13 -9.57
N TYR A 218 17.40 -7.20 -9.09
CA TYR A 218 17.85 -5.96 -8.44
C TYR A 218 17.99 -6.05 -6.92
N ARG A 219 17.95 -7.26 -6.35
CA ARG A 219 18.14 -7.48 -4.90
C ARG A 219 19.33 -6.70 -4.34
N GLY A 220 19.08 -5.99 -3.20
CA GLY A 220 20.10 -5.18 -2.54
C GLY A 220 20.32 -3.78 -3.13
N LYS A 221 19.60 -3.41 -4.18
CA LYS A 221 19.54 -2.05 -4.69
C LYS A 221 18.33 -1.31 -4.13
N ARG A 222 18.32 0.02 -4.17
CA ARG A 222 17.13 0.83 -3.94
C ARG A 222 16.06 0.43 -4.95
N ASN A 223 14.87 0.05 -4.47
CA ASN A 223 13.78 -0.40 -5.34
C ASN A 223 13.18 0.79 -6.12
N GLU A 224 12.48 0.48 -7.22
CA GLU A 224 11.88 1.46 -8.14
C GLU A 224 10.56 0.92 -8.70
N SER A 225 9.55 1.80 -8.86
CA SER A 225 8.21 1.43 -9.33
C SER A 225 8.22 0.72 -10.70
N ARG A 226 9.12 1.09 -11.62
CA ARG A 226 9.25 0.43 -12.94
C ARG A 226 9.62 -1.06 -12.84
N TRP A 227 10.23 -1.47 -11.74
CA TRP A 227 10.61 -2.87 -11.52
C TRP A 227 9.44 -3.78 -11.14
N MET A 228 8.22 -3.22 -10.93
CA MET A 228 6.99 -4.01 -10.88
C MET A 228 6.81 -4.91 -12.12
N ARG A 229 7.44 -4.56 -13.25
CA ARG A 229 7.43 -5.40 -14.43
C ARG A 229 7.96 -6.80 -14.15
N HIS A 230 9.01 -6.95 -13.34
CA HIS A 230 9.54 -8.26 -12.95
C HIS A 230 8.58 -9.05 -12.06
N VAL A 231 7.81 -8.35 -11.25
CA VAL A 231 6.72 -8.97 -10.48
C VAL A 231 5.61 -9.45 -11.42
N ALA A 232 5.24 -8.63 -12.40
CA ALA A 232 4.24 -8.98 -13.41
C ALA A 232 4.71 -10.16 -14.29
N GLU A 233 5.98 -10.22 -14.66
CA GLU A 233 6.58 -11.37 -15.39
C GLU A 233 6.45 -12.65 -14.56
N ARG A 234 6.75 -12.60 -13.26
CA ARG A 234 6.59 -13.75 -12.37
C ARG A 234 5.13 -14.16 -12.17
N LEU A 235 4.20 -13.20 -12.06
CA LEU A 235 2.75 -13.50 -12.02
C LEU A 235 2.26 -14.14 -13.33
N ALA A 236 2.76 -13.69 -14.49
CA ALA A 236 2.41 -14.28 -15.78
C ALA A 236 2.74 -15.78 -15.85
N GLU A 237 3.87 -16.19 -15.25
CA GLU A 237 4.21 -17.61 -15.11
C GLU A 237 3.22 -18.34 -14.19
N VAL A 238 2.87 -17.76 -13.02
CA VAL A 238 1.94 -18.38 -12.06
C VAL A 238 0.54 -18.57 -12.66
N TYR A 239 0.06 -17.58 -13.41
CA TYR A 239 -1.29 -17.58 -13.99
C TYR A 239 -1.33 -18.16 -15.41
N ASN A 240 -0.18 -18.56 -15.97
CA ASN A 240 -0.06 -19.07 -17.34
C ASN A 240 -0.74 -18.14 -18.38
N CYS A 241 -0.41 -16.85 -18.32
CA CYS A 241 -0.95 -15.81 -19.21
C CYS A 241 0.13 -14.81 -19.62
N SER A 242 -0.22 -13.82 -20.47
CA SER A 242 0.76 -12.81 -20.88
C SER A 242 1.03 -11.76 -19.78
N VAL A 243 2.21 -11.16 -19.80
CA VAL A 243 2.60 -10.07 -18.88
C VAL A 243 1.66 -8.87 -19.04
N GLU A 244 1.27 -8.58 -20.29
CA GLU A 244 0.33 -7.50 -20.62
C GLU A 244 -1.05 -7.73 -19.99
N HIS A 245 -1.51 -8.99 -19.92
CA HIS A 245 -2.76 -9.34 -19.24
C HIS A 245 -2.65 -9.08 -17.73
N ILE A 246 -1.55 -9.49 -17.10
CA ILE A 246 -1.29 -9.20 -15.68
C ILE A 246 -1.32 -7.68 -15.44
N ILE A 247 -0.52 -6.92 -16.20
CA ILE A 247 -0.42 -5.47 -16.05
C ILE A 247 -1.80 -4.80 -16.22
N LYS A 248 -2.54 -5.18 -17.27
CA LYS A 248 -3.86 -4.63 -17.55
C LYS A 248 -4.84 -4.90 -16.41
N THR A 249 -4.90 -6.13 -15.93
CA THR A 249 -5.84 -6.54 -14.88
C THR A 249 -5.50 -5.90 -13.55
N THR A 250 -4.25 -5.95 -13.12
CA THR A 250 -3.83 -5.36 -11.83
C THR A 250 -3.95 -3.84 -11.81
N THR A 251 -3.70 -3.18 -12.96
CA THR A 251 -3.94 -1.74 -13.11
C THR A 251 -5.42 -1.40 -13.00
N ALA A 252 -6.30 -2.18 -13.64
CA ALA A 252 -7.75 -2.00 -13.53
C ALA A 252 -8.23 -2.23 -12.08
N ASN A 253 -7.70 -3.23 -11.40
CA ASN A 253 -7.98 -3.50 -9.99
C ASN A 253 -7.61 -2.32 -9.09
N ALA A 254 -6.41 -1.76 -9.26
CA ALA A 254 -5.95 -0.59 -8.51
C ALA A 254 -6.85 0.62 -8.76
N LYS A 255 -7.20 0.89 -10.03
CA LYS A 255 -8.13 1.98 -10.40
C LYS A 255 -9.51 1.80 -9.75
N ALA A 256 -10.02 0.57 -9.70
CA ALA A 256 -11.31 0.27 -9.08
C ALA A 256 -11.27 0.41 -7.56
N LEU A 257 -10.23 -0.11 -6.90
CA LEU A 257 -10.09 -0.05 -5.44
C LEU A 257 -9.93 1.39 -4.94
N PHE A 258 -9.02 2.15 -5.55
CA PHE A 258 -8.67 3.50 -5.11
C PHE A 258 -9.44 4.62 -5.84
N VAL A 259 -10.39 4.27 -6.71
CA VAL A 259 -11.23 5.22 -7.48
C VAL A 259 -10.35 6.22 -8.27
N ILE A 260 -9.22 5.75 -8.81
CA ILE A 260 -8.28 6.59 -9.56
C ILE A 260 -8.87 6.92 -10.94
N LYS A 261 -8.97 8.22 -11.21
CA LYS A 261 -9.38 8.77 -12.52
C LYS A 261 -8.14 9.38 -13.16
N LEU A 262 -7.52 8.67 -14.09
CA LEU A 262 -6.40 9.13 -14.92
C LEU A 262 -6.88 9.42 -16.32
#